data_87705df1768b01160580634b1058f01a
#
_entry.id   87705df1768b01160580634b1058f01a
#
_cell.length_a   1.000
_cell.length_b   1.000
_cell.length_c   1.000
_cell.angle_alpha   90.00
_cell.angle_beta   90.00
_cell.angle_gamma   90.00
#
_symmetry.space_group_name_H-M   'P 1'
#
loop_
_entity.id
_entity.type
_entity.pdbx_description
1 polymer ?
#
loop_
_entity_poly.entity_id
_entity_poly.type
_entity_poly.pdbx_seq_one_letter_code
_entity_poly.pdbx_strand_id
1 'polypeptide(L)'
;DLDILCEVGTRLFVEGFDGFPGPYSAFVEDTLGVETVWRLADAELDDRRAAFRCVLAYCDGEPFDASPVPIDRADRVVAAAEADTEDAGTNLPVRLFGGVVRGKLVAPRGDGGFGYDPIFAYDGTTMAEMEPAEKNAISHRGRALEKFAEWYAQR
;
A
#
# COMPACT_ATOMS: atom_id res chain seq x y z
N ASP A 1 7.09 -9.36 -26.24
CA ASP A 1 6.55 -8.21 -25.49
C ASP A 1 6.26 -8.69 -24.07
N LEU A 2 7.06 -8.25 -23.11
CA LEU A 2 6.95 -8.64 -21.71
C LEU A 2 6.53 -7.41 -20.90
N ASP A 3 5.24 -7.07 -20.98
CA ASP A 3 4.66 -6.08 -20.08
C ASP A 3 4.43 -6.75 -18.73
N ILE A 4 5.19 -6.34 -17.72
CA ILE A 4 5.02 -6.81 -16.35
C ILE A 4 4.47 -5.66 -15.51
N LEU A 5 3.22 -5.81 -15.06
CA LEU A 5 2.65 -4.99 -14.01
C LEU A 5 2.39 -5.88 -12.81
N CYS A 6 3.02 -5.61 -11.70
CA CYS A 6 2.81 -6.36 -10.47
C CYS A 6 2.48 -5.45 -9.29
N GLU A 7 1.61 -5.94 -8.40
CA GLU A 7 1.40 -5.34 -7.09
C GLU A 7 2.52 -5.79 -6.15
N VAL A 8 3.35 -4.85 -5.69
CA VAL A 8 4.44 -5.14 -4.75
C VAL A 8 3.91 -5.34 -3.33
N GLY A 9 2.66 -4.98 -3.07
CA GLY A 9 1.93 -5.32 -1.86
C GLY A 9 1.01 -4.22 -1.35
N THR A 10 -0.02 -4.67 -0.65
CA THR A 10 -0.90 -3.84 0.18
C THR A 10 -0.52 -4.00 1.63
N ARG A 11 -0.33 -2.89 2.34
CA ARG A 11 0.20 -2.91 3.71
C ARG A 11 -0.48 -1.87 4.59
N LEU A 12 -0.71 -2.24 5.85
CA LEU A 12 -1.19 -1.35 6.89
C LEU A 12 -0.01 -0.72 7.62
N PHE A 13 -0.03 0.59 7.77
CA PHE A 13 0.94 1.36 8.54
C PHE A 13 0.22 2.11 9.65
N VAL A 14 0.60 1.89 10.91
CA VAL A 14 0.05 2.57 12.08
C VAL A 14 1.06 3.60 12.55
N GLU A 15 0.69 4.89 12.55
CA GLU A 15 1.63 5.98 12.86
C GLU A 15 2.22 5.86 14.26
N GLY A 16 1.40 5.58 15.27
CA GLY A 16 1.85 5.44 16.65
C GLY A 16 2.78 4.26 16.93
N PHE A 17 2.89 3.34 15.96
CA PHE A 17 3.82 2.20 16.01
C PHE A 17 4.97 2.34 15.01
N ASP A 18 5.33 3.57 14.63
CA ASP A 18 6.37 3.86 13.63
C ASP A 18 6.16 3.12 12.30
N GLY A 19 4.91 2.90 11.93
CA GLY A 19 4.53 2.22 10.70
C GLY A 19 4.37 0.70 10.80
N PHE A 20 4.57 0.08 11.98
CA PHE A 20 4.23 -1.34 12.15
C PHE A 20 2.70 -1.53 11.99
N PRO A 21 2.18 -2.64 11.41
CA PRO A 21 2.92 -3.80 10.90
C PRO A 21 3.64 -3.59 9.56
N GLY A 22 3.30 -2.60 8.74
CA GLY A 22 4.01 -2.24 7.52
C GLY A 22 4.33 -3.46 6.63
N PRO A 23 5.62 -3.75 6.37
CA PRO A 23 6.03 -4.89 5.55
C PRO A 23 5.56 -6.26 6.07
N TYR A 24 5.24 -6.34 7.34
CA TYR A 24 4.82 -7.57 8.02
C TYR A 24 3.30 -7.72 8.12
N SER A 25 2.51 -6.89 7.43
CA SER A 25 1.06 -6.86 7.57
C SER A 25 0.41 -8.24 7.40
N ALA A 26 0.77 -8.98 6.37
CA ALA A 26 0.24 -10.32 6.15
C ALA A 26 0.66 -11.31 7.24
N PHE A 27 1.93 -11.29 7.65
CA PHE A 27 2.44 -12.16 8.71
C PHE A 27 1.76 -11.89 10.06
N VAL A 28 1.54 -10.63 10.39
CA VAL A 28 0.87 -10.23 11.64
C VAL A 28 -0.61 -10.62 11.60
N GLU A 29 -1.28 -10.44 10.46
CA GLU A 29 -2.65 -10.90 10.27
C GLU A 29 -2.78 -12.42 10.50
N ASP A 30 -1.91 -13.20 9.86
CA ASP A 30 -1.94 -14.66 9.92
C ASP A 30 -1.58 -15.22 11.32
N THR A 31 -0.73 -14.51 12.07
CA THR A 31 -0.21 -15.00 13.37
C THR A 31 -0.97 -14.45 14.56
N LEU A 32 -1.24 -13.16 14.61
CA LEU A 32 -1.91 -12.50 15.74
C LEU A 32 -3.39 -12.26 15.50
N GLY A 33 -3.79 -12.09 14.25
CA GLY A 33 -5.13 -11.71 13.86
C GLY A 33 -5.40 -10.21 13.99
N VAL A 34 -6.36 -9.76 13.22
CA VAL A 34 -6.71 -8.34 13.07
C VAL A 34 -7.23 -7.71 14.37
N GLU A 35 -8.04 -8.48 15.12
CA GLU A 35 -8.58 -8.01 16.41
C GLU A 35 -7.48 -7.76 17.44
N THR A 36 -6.43 -8.57 17.43
CA THR A 36 -5.29 -8.38 18.35
C THR A 36 -4.53 -7.10 18.02
N VAL A 37 -4.37 -6.78 16.75
CA VAL A 37 -3.76 -5.50 16.31
C VAL A 37 -4.59 -4.31 16.79
N TRP A 38 -5.91 -4.39 16.68
CA TRP A 38 -6.79 -3.36 17.23
C TRP A 38 -6.62 -3.21 18.75
N ARG A 39 -6.68 -4.32 19.49
CA ARG A 39 -6.55 -4.31 20.95
C ARG A 39 -5.23 -3.73 21.41
N LEU A 40 -4.14 -4.04 20.69
CA LEU A 40 -2.83 -3.45 20.97
C LEU A 40 -2.85 -1.93 20.74
N ALA A 41 -3.40 -1.49 19.62
CA ALA A 41 -3.51 -0.07 19.31
C ALA A 41 -4.39 0.68 20.31
N ASP A 42 -5.49 0.08 20.74
CA ASP A 42 -6.41 0.67 21.73
C ASP A 42 -5.76 0.81 23.11
N ALA A 43 -4.95 -0.17 23.50
CA ALA A 43 -4.26 -0.18 24.80
C ALA A 43 -3.06 0.78 24.86
N GLU A 44 -2.32 0.94 23.78
CA GLU A 44 -1.02 1.60 23.78
C GLU A 44 -1.00 2.98 23.11
N LEU A 45 -2.03 3.32 22.30
CA LEU A 45 -2.01 4.53 21.49
C LEU A 45 -3.17 5.48 21.81
N ASP A 46 -2.84 6.74 22.08
CA ASP A 46 -3.82 7.83 22.11
C ASP A 46 -4.28 8.23 20.72
N ASP A 47 -3.36 8.26 19.76
CA ASP A 47 -3.62 8.53 18.34
C ASP A 47 -3.49 7.25 17.52
N ARG A 48 -4.59 6.84 16.92
CA ARG A 48 -4.70 5.61 16.14
C ARG A 48 -4.74 5.86 14.64
N ARG A 49 -4.12 6.95 14.17
CA ARG A 49 -3.98 7.20 12.74
C ARG A 49 -3.21 6.09 12.04
N ALA A 50 -3.71 5.70 10.90
CA ALA A 50 -3.13 4.64 10.10
C ALA A 50 -3.33 4.92 8.61
N ALA A 51 -2.60 4.19 7.78
CA ALA A 51 -2.74 4.27 6.34
C ALA A 51 -2.63 2.88 5.71
N PHE A 52 -3.46 2.62 4.69
CA PHE A 52 -3.16 1.58 3.72
C PHE A 52 -2.35 2.14 2.56
N ARG A 53 -1.38 1.37 2.11
CA ARG A 53 -0.54 1.70 0.95
C ARG A 53 -0.47 0.53 -0.01
N CYS A 54 -0.51 0.86 -1.29
CA CYS A 54 -0.27 -0.06 -2.38
C CYS A 54 0.81 0.51 -3.29
N VAL A 55 1.70 -0.33 -3.77
CA VAL A 55 2.69 0.02 -4.79
C VAL A 55 2.54 -0.94 -5.95
N LEU A 56 2.41 -0.39 -7.15
CA LEU A 56 2.48 -1.11 -8.41
C LEU A 56 3.85 -0.88 -9.03
N ALA A 57 4.47 -1.92 -9.56
CA ALA A 57 5.71 -1.86 -10.30
C ALA A 57 5.45 -2.26 -11.76
N TYR A 58 5.92 -1.46 -12.68
CA TYR A 58 5.81 -1.70 -14.12
C TYR A 58 7.18 -1.76 -14.77
N CYS A 59 7.37 -2.74 -15.66
CA CYS A 59 8.54 -2.91 -16.51
C CYS A 59 8.10 -3.60 -17.80
N ASP A 60 8.54 -3.07 -18.95
CA ASP A 60 8.29 -3.68 -20.27
C ASP A 60 9.58 -3.99 -21.03
N GLY A 61 10.72 -3.77 -20.42
CA GLY A 61 12.02 -4.01 -21.03
C GLY A 61 12.51 -2.87 -21.94
N GLU A 62 11.70 -1.84 -22.16
CA GLU A 62 12.07 -0.69 -22.97
C GLU A 62 12.57 0.47 -22.10
N PRO A 63 13.47 1.34 -22.61
CA PRO A 63 13.91 2.51 -21.89
C PRO A 63 12.76 3.49 -21.66
N PHE A 64 12.54 3.87 -20.41
CA PHE A 64 11.67 4.99 -20.04
C PHE A 64 12.28 5.73 -18.85
N ASP A 65 11.84 6.97 -18.62
CA ASP A 65 12.32 7.73 -17.47
C ASP A 65 11.95 7.01 -16.19
N ALA A 66 12.96 6.57 -15.46
CA ALA A 66 12.78 6.02 -14.12
C ALA A 66 12.00 7.01 -13.26
N SER A 67 11.24 6.51 -12.31
CA SER A 67 10.41 7.36 -11.43
C SER A 67 11.18 8.57 -10.94
N PRO A 68 10.80 9.78 -11.38
CA PRO A 68 11.60 10.97 -11.13
C PRO A 68 11.34 11.44 -9.74
N VAL A 69 11.70 11.08 -8.75
CA VAL A 69 11.56 11.61 -7.38
C VAL A 69 11.20 10.51 -6.40
N PRO A 70 11.85 10.46 -5.28
CA PRO A 70 11.33 9.70 -4.16
C PRO A 70 9.92 10.24 -3.91
N ILE A 71 8.94 9.46 -4.28
CA ILE A 71 7.62 9.47 -3.72
C ILE A 71 7.84 9.74 -2.24
N ASP A 72 7.12 10.67 -1.66
CA ASP A 72 7.24 11.13 -0.28
C ASP A 72 7.86 10.07 0.64
N ARG A 73 8.65 10.47 1.63
CA ARG A 73 9.37 9.58 2.56
C ARG A 73 8.51 8.46 3.14
N ALA A 74 7.20 8.67 3.14
CA ALA A 74 6.17 7.71 3.44
C ALA A 74 5.95 6.65 2.32
N ASP A 75 6.34 6.95 1.09
CA ASP A 75 6.26 6.08 -0.07
C ASP A 75 7.61 5.42 -0.42
N ARG A 76 8.60 5.54 0.45
CA ARG A 76 9.85 4.80 0.37
C ARG A 76 9.66 3.31 0.64
N VAL A 77 8.85 2.68 -0.18
CA VAL A 77 8.99 1.27 -0.39
C VAL A 77 9.86 1.12 -1.63
N VAL A 78 11.14 0.95 -1.35
CA VAL A 78 12.12 0.49 -2.32
C VAL A 78 12.26 1.40 -3.53
N ALA A 79 12.98 2.51 -3.37
CA ALA A 79 13.88 2.86 -4.44
C ALA A 79 14.59 1.58 -4.83
N ALA A 80 14.53 1.21 -6.10
CA ALA A 80 15.30 0.12 -6.63
C ALA A 80 16.67 0.17 -5.96
N ALA A 81 17.09 -0.93 -5.39
CA ALA A 81 18.45 -1.05 -4.95
C ALA A 81 19.29 -0.56 -6.13
N GLU A 82 20.05 0.49 -5.95
CA GLU A 82 21.22 0.70 -6.76
C GLU A 82 22.03 -0.56 -6.53
N ALA A 83 21.85 -1.51 -7.41
CA ALA A 83 22.68 -2.68 -7.43
C ALA A 83 24.05 -2.21 -7.88
N ASP A 84 24.90 -1.88 -6.93
CA ASP A 84 26.33 -1.91 -7.10
C ASP A 84 26.74 -3.37 -7.43
N THR A 85 26.41 -3.79 -8.62
CA THR A 85 26.96 -4.99 -9.20
C THR A 85 27.71 -4.57 -10.47
N GLU A 86 29.00 -4.76 -10.45
CA GLU A 86 29.91 -4.61 -11.61
C GLU A 86 29.53 -5.51 -12.80
N ASP A 87 28.35 -6.10 -12.76
CA ASP A 87 27.78 -6.87 -13.87
C ASP A 87 26.77 -5.98 -14.60
N ALA A 88 27.27 -5.22 -15.56
CA ALA A 88 26.50 -4.35 -16.44
C ALA A 88 25.60 -5.15 -17.40
N GLY A 89 24.86 -6.11 -16.87
CA GLY A 89 23.84 -6.86 -17.56
C GLY A 89 22.48 -6.21 -17.37
N THR A 90 22.09 -5.34 -18.32
CA THR A 90 20.72 -4.87 -18.56
C THR A 90 19.92 -4.52 -17.29
N ASN A 91 20.20 -3.37 -16.71
CA ASN A 91 19.28 -2.74 -15.76
C ASN A 91 18.02 -2.32 -16.52
N LEU A 92 16.98 -3.11 -16.45
CA LEU A 92 15.68 -2.76 -17.01
C LEU A 92 15.03 -1.71 -16.10
N PRO A 93 14.56 -0.60 -16.63
CA PRO A 93 13.90 0.42 -15.85
C PRO A 93 12.60 -0.12 -15.26
N VAL A 94 12.36 0.18 -14.00
CA VAL A 94 11.12 -0.14 -13.29
C VAL A 94 10.47 1.16 -12.83
N ARG A 95 9.19 1.36 -13.18
CA ARG A 95 8.42 2.51 -12.70
C ARG A 95 7.46 2.09 -11.62
N LEU A 96 7.43 2.87 -10.53
CA LEU A 96 6.58 2.62 -9.36
C LEU A 96 5.41 3.61 -9.33
N PHE A 97 4.24 3.10 -8.94
CA PHE A 97 3.03 3.89 -8.75
C PHE A 97 2.45 3.60 -7.37
N GLY A 98 2.44 4.60 -6.51
CA GLY A 98 1.94 4.46 -5.15
C GLY A 98 0.51 4.99 -4.99
N GLY A 99 -0.31 4.26 -4.23
CA GLY A 99 -1.61 4.71 -3.75
C GLY A 99 -1.71 4.60 -2.24
N VAL A 100 -2.26 5.64 -1.60
CA VAL A 100 -2.41 5.72 -0.14
C VAL A 100 -3.83 6.11 0.21
N VAL A 101 -4.40 5.44 1.20
CA VAL A 101 -5.60 5.91 1.90
C VAL A 101 -5.29 6.08 3.38
N ARG A 102 -5.61 7.26 3.92
CA ARG A 102 -5.39 7.58 5.33
C ARG A 102 -6.69 7.46 6.11
N GLY A 103 -6.60 6.89 7.29
CA GLY A 103 -7.74 6.69 8.18
C GLY A 103 -7.30 6.47 9.62
N LYS A 104 -8.11 5.74 10.37
CA LYS A 104 -7.86 5.42 11.78
C LYS A 104 -8.19 3.97 12.07
N LEU A 105 -7.48 3.39 13.04
CA LEU A 105 -7.89 2.13 13.63
C LEU A 105 -9.07 2.36 14.59
N VAL A 106 -10.05 1.48 14.49
CA VAL A 106 -11.27 1.46 15.31
C VAL A 106 -11.59 0.04 15.75
N ALA A 107 -12.47 -0.10 16.74
CA ALA A 107 -13.02 -1.41 17.11
C ALA A 107 -13.62 -2.10 15.89
N PRO A 108 -13.46 -3.42 15.75
CA PRO A 108 -13.93 -4.17 14.58
C PRO A 108 -15.41 -3.94 14.29
N ARG A 109 -15.74 -3.58 13.06
CA ARG A 109 -17.09 -3.39 12.56
C ARG A 109 -17.20 -3.83 11.11
N GLY A 110 -18.36 -4.40 10.75
CA GLY A 110 -18.66 -4.86 9.41
C GLY A 110 -18.19 -6.30 9.15
N ASP A 111 -18.85 -6.94 8.20
CA ASP A 111 -18.61 -8.34 7.80
C ASP A 111 -18.02 -8.46 6.39
N GLY A 112 -17.87 -7.35 5.69
CA GLY A 112 -17.36 -7.30 4.33
C GLY A 112 -15.84 -7.17 4.26
N GLY A 113 -15.33 -7.17 3.04
CA GLY A 113 -13.90 -6.97 2.78
C GLY A 113 -13.01 -8.13 3.20
N PHE A 114 -11.76 -7.85 3.47
CA PHE A 114 -10.74 -8.82 3.87
C PHE A 114 -9.63 -8.14 4.69
N GLY A 115 -8.82 -8.95 5.36
CA GLY A 115 -7.68 -8.46 6.10
C GLY A 115 -8.04 -7.47 7.20
N TYR A 116 -7.40 -6.33 7.20
CA TYR A 116 -7.57 -5.27 8.19
C TYR A 116 -8.82 -4.39 7.99
N ASP A 117 -9.64 -4.65 6.99
CA ASP A 117 -10.83 -3.85 6.67
C ASP A 117 -11.77 -3.62 7.85
N PRO A 118 -12.03 -4.60 8.74
CA PRO A 118 -12.92 -4.39 9.88
C PRO A 118 -12.45 -3.38 10.91
N ILE A 119 -11.14 -3.15 11.00
CA ILE A 119 -10.55 -2.24 12.01
C ILE A 119 -10.05 -0.93 11.43
N PHE A 120 -10.12 -0.73 10.12
CA PHE A 120 -9.66 0.49 9.45
C PHE A 120 -10.84 1.34 8.99
N ALA A 121 -11.00 2.51 9.58
CA ALA A 121 -12.06 3.46 9.24
C ALA A 121 -11.53 4.63 8.42
N TYR A 122 -12.27 4.94 7.35
CA TYR A 122 -12.14 6.14 6.54
C TYR A 122 -13.39 6.99 6.73
N ASP A 123 -13.22 8.23 7.16
CA ASP A 123 -14.33 9.15 7.45
C ASP A 123 -15.43 8.54 8.36
N GLY A 124 -15.00 7.77 9.36
CA GLY A 124 -15.88 7.17 10.37
C GLY A 124 -16.49 5.82 10.01
N THR A 125 -16.38 5.36 8.76
CA THR A 125 -16.91 4.08 8.28
C THR A 125 -15.76 3.10 8.03
N THR A 126 -15.86 1.86 8.53
CA THR A 126 -14.79 0.87 8.24
C THR A 126 -14.86 0.37 6.81
N MET A 127 -13.72 -0.06 6.29
CA MET A 127 -13.65 -0.66 4.95
C MET A 127 -14.54 -1.91 4.83
N ALA A 128 -14.79 -2.61 5.94
CA ALA A 128 -15.67 -3.78 5.98
C ALA A 128 -17.17 -3.43 6.00
N GLU A 129 -17.53 -2.20 6.36
CA GLU A 129 -18.91 -1.68 6.32
C GLU A 129 -19.28 -1.09 4.97
N MET A 130 -18.28 -0.78 4.12
CA MET A 130 -18.47 -0.14 2.82
C MET A 130 -18.97 -1.12 1.76
N GLU A 131 -19.88 -0.65 0.91
CA GLU A 131 -20.19 -1.34 -0.33
C GLU A 131 -18.97 -1.37 -1.26
N PRO A 132 -18.83 -2.42 -2.11
CA PRO A 132 -17.66 -2.55 -3.00
C PRO A 132 -17.39 -1.32 -3.87
N ALA A 133 -18.41 -0.63 -4.35
CA ALA A 133 -18.26 0.57 -5.15
C ALA A 133 -17.69 1.75 -4.35
N GLU A 134 -18.13 1.94 -3.11
CA GLU A 134 -17.63 2.98 -2.20
C GLU A 134 -16.17 2.72 -1.84
N LYS A 135 -15.86 1.48 -1.47
CA LYS A 135 -14.49 1.05 -1.15
C LYS A 135 -13.55 1.25 -2.34
N ASN A 136 -13.97 0.88 -3.55
CA ASN A 136 -13.16 1.04 -4.76
C ASN A 136 -12.87 2.51 -5.07
N ALA A 137 -13.81 3.42 -4.82
CA ALA A 137 -13.65 4.85 -5.07
C ALA A 137 -12.53 5.50 -4.22
N ILE A 138 -12.25 4.96 -3.04
CA ILE A 138 -11.24 5.49 -2.12
C ILE A 138 -9.99 4.62 -2.02
N SER A 139 -10.01 3.43 -2.62
CA SER A 139 -9.00 2.41 -2.36
C SER A 139 -7.60 2.86 -2.80
N HIS A 140 -6.61 2.50 -2.00
CA HIS A 140 -5.19 2.70 -2.29
C HIS A 140 -4.76 2.02 -3.59
N ARG A 141 -5.32 0.84 -3.91
CA ARG A 141 -5.11 0.14 -5.20
C ARG A 141 -5.67 0.94 -6.37
N GLY A 142 -6.91 1.44 -6.24
CA GLY A 142 -7.54 2.28 -7.26
C GLY A 142 -6.69 3.51 -7.57
N ARG A 143 -6.18 4.18 -6.55
CA ARG A 143 -5.30 5.35 -6.71
C ARG A 143 -3.98 5.03 -7.39
N ALA A 144 -3.37 3.89 -7.08
CA ALA A 144 -2.15 3.44 -7.75
C ALA A 144 -2.39 3.09 -9.22
N LEU A 145 -3.50 2.38 -9.52
CA LEU A 145 -3.90 2.04 -10.89
C LEU A 145 -4.25 3.27 -11.73
N GLU A 146 -4.92 4.26 -11.16
CA GLU A 146 -5.22 5.52 -11.84
C GLU A 146 -3.95 6.24 -12.29
N LYS A 147 -2.96 6.37 -11.41
CA LYS A 147 -1.65 6.94 -11.74
C LYS A 147 -0.94 6.15 -12.84
N PHE A 148 -0.98 4.83 -12.79
CA PHE A 148 -0.44 3.98 -13.84
C PHE A 148 -1.15 4.22 -15.17
N ALA A 149 -2.48 4.20 -15.18
CA ALA A 149 -3.28 4.38 -16.39
C ALA A 149 -3.05 5.74 -17.05
N GLU A 150 -2.99 6.82 -16.27
CA GLU A 150 -2.69 8.16 -16.76
C GLU A 150 -1.31 8.24 -17.41
N TRP A 151 -0.30 7.67 -16.76
CA TRP A 151 1.05 7.62 -17.32
C TRP A 151 1.10 6.77 -18.59
N TYR A 152 0.51 5.59 -18.56
CA TYR A 152 0.53 4.65 -19.68
C TYR A 152 -0.16 5.20 -20.93
N ALA A 153 -1.24 5.96 -20.75
CA ALA A 153 -1.97 6.61 -21.83
C ALA A 153 -1.18 7.75 -22.53
N GLN A 154 -0.16 8.29 -21.87
CA GLN A 154 0.69 9.36 -22.41
C GLN A 154 2.00 8.86 -23.05
N ARG A 155 2.23 7.58 -23.03
CA ARG A 155 3.45 6.91 -23.47
C ARG A 155 3.54 6.62 -24.98
#